data_775a2b6d92e34bd5b7987d174f02c5ee
#
_entry.id   775a2b6d92e34bd5b7987d174f02c5ee
#
_cell.length_a   1.000
_cell.length_b   1.000
_cell.length_c   1.000
_cell.angle_alpha   90.00
_cell.angle_beta   90.00
_cell.angle_gamma   90.00
#
_symmetry.space_group_name_H-M   'P 1'
#
loop_
_entity.id
_entity.type
_entity.pdbx_description
1 polymer ?
#
loop_
_entity_poly.entity_id
_entity_poly.type
_entity_poly.pdbx_seq_one_letter_code
_entity_poly.pdbx_strand_id
1 'polypeptide(L)'
;MSIVLNKYFNAEAIKLAYHRVQCWTDKTVKDQVGLRAFGVNLEVNCINLSQKIISGKYKPQRGFKFYVPKASYTNRTKTVLFAEDAIIYQAIANTIAAESYDTLHEQESFVFGSVLSPEVKKGTDILNEEEPVFFFFKFWKFLFNSFKESVIHSIEVDKAQYKFETDITGFFDCIPHYNLLTKLSERFHIEDEILDLLASCLNIWSGTKESITPGVGIPQGPLPSFLLANLILHDLDELIISQGFKYYRYMDDIKIYGYEERELVKALVLIDKYLKGNGLSINSKKTTIQKVEEGVEDSTIKELKKVETFTFYDTNGDEIQTINLEELLGKIKTNNPDQNKKTGTEKEIKKTSKLSDQEPNDDLFDLLNVNILKDEKEIMDYWESQILEVETNLPLLFKSFDENILHLKEEVDDIDFIKLSAQFGTSVRKLIELKADFKINNTLVKYWLFAYRKFFWRVNNFGLTLGLYKNNQEVKNELLVLVKSDFILYEWARYFAIQTLSFSQVFTDKELRQDYFKMLQEEESDLVKISLYRLLFGHSNNEQFKATLKKQLQKESNQYMKILIADFNKNHLGKGIDIVEFINSIGL
;
A
#
# COMPACT_ATOMS: atom_id res chain seq x y z
N MET A 1 15.87 -24.72 25.91
CA MET A 1 14.71 -23.93 25.47
C MET A 1 14.85 -22.55 26.08
N SER A 2 14.80 -21.51 25.27
CA SER A 2 14.80 -20.12 25.76
C SER A 2 13.54 -19.82 26.53
N ILE A 3 13.68 -19.33 27.77
CA ILE A 3 12.53 -18.90 28.60
C ILE A 3 11.89 -17.66 27.99
N VAL A 4 12.72 -16.74 27.48
CA VAL A 4 12.28 -15.50 26.83
C VAL A 4 11.44 -15.81 25.59
N LEU A 5 11.99 -16.61 24.65
CA LEU A 5 11.24 -16.97 23.44
C LEU A 5 9.93 -17.72 23.75
N ASN A 6 9.90 -18.56 24.82
CA ASN A 6 8.66 -19.22 25.23
C ASN A 6 7.61 -18.24 25.76
N LYS A 7 8.02 -17.17 26.45
CA LYS A 7 7.12 -16.11 26.94
C LYS A 7 6.44 -15.40 25.79
N TYR A 8 7.20 -14.98 24.77
CA TYR A 8 6.73 -14.07 23.71
C TYR A 8 6.25 -14.78 22.43
N PHE A 9 6.65 -16.04 22.20
CA PHE A 9 6.31 -16.81 21.00
C PHE A 9 5.59 -18.13 21.31
N ASN A 10 4.79 -18.17 22.38
CA ASN A 10 3.90 -19.31 22.64
C ASN A 10 2.80 -19.42 21.57
N ALA A 11 2.02 -20.51 21.58
CA ALA A 11 1.02 -20.78 20.56
C ALA A 11 -0.04 -19.66 20.43
N GLU A 12 -0.46 -19.07 21.55
CA GLU A 12 -1.43 -17.94 21.56
C GLU A 12 -0.84 -16.68 20.94
N ALA A 13 0.43 -16.36 21.20
CA ALA A 13 1.10 -15.22 20.58
C ALA A 13 1.24 -15.41 19.05
N ILE A 14 1.52 -16.64 18.61
CA ILE A 14 1.55 -16.99 17.18
C ILE A 14 0.15 -16.90 16.55
N LYS A 15 -0.89 -17.33 17.27
CA LYS A 15 -2.28 -17.23 16.82
C LYS A 15 -2.71 -15.77 16.67
N LEU A 16 -2.40 -14.91 17.65
CA LEU A 16 -2.62 -13.47 17.56
C LEU A 16 -1.90 -12.87 16.34
N ALA A 17 -0.64 -13.23 16.12
CA ALA A 17 0.12 -12.75 14.97
C ALA A 17 -0.52 -13.18 13.64
N TYR A 18 -1.00 -14.43 13.54
CA TYR A 18 -1.73 -14.91 12.37
C TYR A 18 -2.97 -14.05 12.08
N HIS A 19 -3.81 -13.78 13.08
CA HIS A 19 -5.01 -12.94 12.89
C HIS A 19 -4.64 -11.51 12.48
N ARG A 20 -3.60 -10.92 13.06
CA ARG A 20 -3.12 -9.59 12.66
C ARG A 20 -2.57 -9.56 11.23
N VAL A 21 -1.89 -10.64 10.78
CA VAL A 21 -1.45 -10.74 9.38
C VAL A 21 -2.65 -10.82 8.42
N GLN A 22 -3.73 -11.50 8.81
CA GLN A 22 -4.96 -11.53 8.02
C GLN A 22 -5.54 -10.11 7.82
N CYS A 23 -5.43 -9.25 8.83
CA CYS A 23 -5.90 -7.85 8.81
C CYS A 23 -4.92 -6.88 8.13
N TRP A 24 -3.78 -7.34 7.57
CA TRP A 24 -2.92 -6.45 6.78
C TRP A 24 -3.71 -5.90 5.59
N THR A 25 -3.59 -4.59 5.38
CA THR A 25 -4.27 -3.88 4.30
C THR A 25 -3.79 -4.34 2.91
N ASP A 26 -4.55 -4.02 1.87
CA ASP A 26 -4.26 -4.41 0.49
C ASP A 26 -2.97 -3.78 -0.09
N LYS A 27 -2.49 -2.69 0.51
CA LYS A 27 -1.15 -2.13 0.19
C LYS A 27 0.00 -3.04 0.61
N THR A 28 -0.30 -4.03 1.47
CA THR A 28 0.67 -5.00 1.94
C THR A 28 0.49 -6.30 1.17
N VAL A 29 1.44 -6.65 0.33
CA VAL A 29 1.38 -7.91 -0.38
C VAL A 29 1.67 -9.04 0.60
N LYS A 30 0.71 -9.96 0.77
CA LYS A 30 0.79 -11.10 1.68
C LYS A 30 0.64 -12.43 0.95
N ASP A 31 1.23 -13.48 1.48
CA ASP A 31 1.08 -14.86 0.98
C ASP A 31 -0.29 -15.42 1.38
N GLN A 32 -1.33 -15.05 0.64
CA GLN A 32 -2.70 -15.49 0.91
C GLN A 32 -2.88 -17.01 0.83
N VAL A 33 -2.14 -17.66 -0.08
CA VAL A 33 -2.22 -19.12 -0.25
C VAL A 33 -1.64 -19.84 0.96
N GLY A 34 -0.44 -19.41 1.38
CA GLY A 34 0.20 -19.95 2.59
C GLY A 34 -0.59 -19.67 3.86
N LEU A 35 -1.15 -18.45 3.99
CA LEU A 35 -1.99 -18.09 5.14
C LEU A 35 -3.28 -18.92 5.20
N ARG A 36 -3.97 -19.15 4.08
CA ARG A 36 -5.12 -20.05 4.03
C ARG A 36 -4.72 -21.48 4.43
N ALA A 37 -3.61 -21.98 3.91
CA ALA A 37 -3.11 -23.31 4.25
C ALA A 37 -2.75 -23.42 5.75
N PHE A 38 -2.13 -22.38 6.31
CA PHE A 38 -1.82 -22.30 7.74
C PHE A 38 -3.09 -22.29 8.60
N GLY A 39 -4.15 -21.59 8.16
CA GLY A 39 -5.43 -21.49 8.85
C GLY A 39 -6.25 -22.78 8.90
N VAL A 40 -6.05 -23.73 7.97
CA VAL A 40 -6.80 -24.99 7.93
C VAL A 40 -6.70 -25.79 9.24
N ASN A 41 -5.49 -25.81 9.85
CA ASN A 41 -5.22 -26.47 11.14
C ASN A 41 -4.54 -25.47 12.09
N LEU A 42 -5.17 -24.33 12.30
CA LEU A 42 -4.58 -23.16 12.96
C LEU A 42 -3.90 -23.51 14.28
N GLU A 43 -4.59 -24.19 15.20
CA GLU A 43 -4.05 -24.52 16.53
C GLU A 43 -2.79 -25.38 16.43
N VAL A 44 -2.82 -26.43 15.63
CA VAL A 44 -1.67 -27.33 15.43
C VAL A 44 -0.51 -26.59 14.78
N ASN A 45 -0.79 -25.74 13.79
CA ASN A 45 0.24 -24.98 13.10
C ASN A 45 0.87 -23.91 14.01
N CYS A 46 0.07 -23.27 14.87
CA CYS A 46 0.58 -22.33 15.88
C CYS A 46 1.50 -23.02 16.88
N ILE A 47 1.11 -24.19 17.39
CA ILE A 47 1.94 -24.99 18.30
C ILE A 47 3.26 -25.38 17.62
N ASN A 48 3.19 -25.89 16.39
CA ASN A 48 4.38 -26.33 15.65
C ASN A 48 5.33 -25.16 15.36
N LEU A 49 4.81 -24.00 14.95
CA LEU A 49 5.61 -22.82 14.65
C LEU A 49 6.26 -22.28 15.93
N SER A 50 5.50 -22.18 17.02
CA SER A 50 6.01 -21.84 18.35
C SER A 50 7.18 -22.75 18.75
N GLN A 51 7.02 -24.06 18.64
CA GLN A 51 8.08 -25.04 18.96
C GLN A 51 9.32 -24.88 18.08
N LYS A 52 9.15 -24.60 16.79
CA LYS A 52 10.29 -24.29 15.87
C LYS A 52 11.11 -23.10 16.38
N ILE A 53 10.44 -22.03 16.83
CA ILE A 53 11.10 -20.81 17.33
C ILE A 53 11.82 -21.11 18.65
N ILE A 54 11.10 -21.63 19.65
CA ILE A 54 11.61 -21.88 21.00
C ILE A 54 12.79 -22.86 21.00
N SER A 55 12.79 -23.83 20.08
CA SER A 55 13.87 -24.80 19.93
C SER A 55 15.03 -24.33 19.04
N GLY A 56 14.97 -23.10 18.50
CA GLY A 56 15.99 -22.56 17.58
C GLY A 56 16.04 -23.26 16.22
N LYS A 57 15.00 -24.00 15.86
CA LYS A 57 14.91 -24.73 14.56
C LYS A 57 14.28 -23.89 13.45
N TYR A 58 13.67 -22.77 13.80
CA TYR A 58 13.14 -21.86 12.79
C TYR A 58 14.27 -21.24 11.97
N LYS A 59 14.07 -21.18 10.65
CA LYS A 59 14.98 -20.52 9.72
C LYS A 59 14.16 -19.67 8.76
N PRO A 60 14.40 -18.36 8.70
CA PRO A 60 13.69 -17.49 7.75
C PRO A 60 14.00 -17.88 6.32
N GLN A 61 13.02 -17.73 5.45
CA GLN A 61 13.14 -17.97 4.01
C GLN A 61 13.25 -16.64 3.28
N ARG A 62 13.97 -16.61 2.16
CA ARG A 62 14.00 -15.45 1.30
C ARG A 62 12.60 -15.21 0.72
N GLY A 63 12.00 -14.05 1.03
CA GLY A 63 10.69 -13.67 0.49
C GLY A 63 10.69 -13.54 -1.04
N PHE A 64 9.49 -13.61 -1.62
CA PHE A 64 9.32 -13.29 -3.03
C PHE A 64 9.39 -11.77 -3.23
N LYS A 65 10.24 -11.30 -4.13
CA LYS A 65 10.47 -9.89 -4.39
C LYS A 65 10.14 -9.52 -5.83
N PHE A 66 9.56 -8.34 -6.00
CA PHE A 66 9.25 -7.78 -7.30
C PHE A 66 9.36 -6.25 -7.26
N TYR A 67 9.43 -5.63 -8.45
CA TYR A 67 9.58 -4.19 -8.60
C TYR A 67 8.26 -3.52 -8.96
N VAL A 68 7.90 -2.49 -8.20
CA VAL A 68 6.79 -1.58 -8.51
C VAL A 68 7.36 -0.23 -8.93
N PRO A 69 7.08 0.23 -10.15
CA PRO A 69 7.59 1.50 -10.62
C PRO A 69 6.97 2.70 -9.88
N LYS A 70 7.74 3.78 -9.78
CA LYS A 70 7.31 5.09 -9.27
C LYS A 70 7.10 6.05 -10.43
N ALA A 71 6.36 7.14 -10.21
CA ALA A 71 6.22 8.23 -11.18
C ALA A 71 7.57 8.84 -11.63
N SER A 72 8.60 8.74 -10.79
CA SER A 72 9.98 9.15 -11.09
C SER A 72 10.77 8.16 -11.96
N TYR A 73 10.12 7.17 -12.56
CA TYR A 73 10.74 6.09 -13.35
C TYR A 73 11.68 5.15 -12.57
N THR A 74 11.86 5.36 -11.27
CA THR A 74 12.60 4.44 -10.40
C THR A 74 11.69 3.34 -9.86
N ASN A 75 12.28 2.25 -9.39
CA ASN A 75 11.55 1.11 -8.84
C ASN A 75 11.52 1.15 -7.30
N ARG A 76 10.45 0.59 -6.75
CA ARG A 76 10.31 0.24 -5.34
C ARG A 76 10.31 -1.28 -5.23
N THR A 77 11.20 -1.82 -4.42
CA THR A 77 11.21 -3.27 -4.14
C THR A 77 10.10 -3.62 -3.17
N LYS A 78 9.18 -4.49 -3.59
CA LYS A 78 8.16 -5.06 -2.71
C LYS A 78 8.55 -6.48 -2.32
N THR A 79 8.26 -6.87 -1.08
CA THR A 79 8.58 -8.18 -0.53
C THR A 79 7.33 -8.86 -0.01
N VAL A 80 7.03 -10.05 -0.54
CA VAL A 80 6.03 -10.98 0.00
C VAL A 80 6.79 -11.98 0.86
N LEU A 81 6.56 -11.97 2.15
CA LEU A 81 7.05 -13.00 3.05
C LEU A 81 6.17 -14.24 2.97
N PHE A 82 6.75 -15.44 3.07
CA PHE A 82 5.97 -16.67 3.24
C PHE A 82 5.14 -16.61 4.52
N ALA A 83 4.03 -17.34 4.57
CA ALA A 83 3.08 -17.26 5.67
C ALA A 83 3.71 -17.41 7.07
N GLU A 84 4.57 -18.43 7.29
CA GLU A 84 5.25 -18.60 8.58
C GLU A 84 6.15 -17.39 8.91
N ASP A 85 6.88 -16.87 7.91
CA ASP A 85 7.78 -15.71 8.09
C ASP A 85 6.99 -14.43 8.38
N ALA A 86 5.86 -14.21 7.69
CA ALA A 86 4.98 -13.08 7.94
C ALA A 86 4.39 -13.12 9.36
N ILE A 87 3.95 -14.29 9.80
CA ILE A 87 3.42 -14.50 11.16
C ILE A 87 4.51 -14.25 12.21
N ILE A 88 5.73 -14.75 12.00
CA ILE A 88 6.85 -14.52 12.92
C ILE A 88 7.23 -13.04 12.96
N TYR A 89 7.29 -12.37 11.82
CA TYR A 89 7.58 -10.94 11.77
C TYR A 89 6.52 -10.14 12.54
N GLN A 90 5.25 -10.51 12.38
CA GLN A 90 4.16 -9.89 13.14
C GLN A 90 4.24 -10.23 14.64
N ALA A 91 4.63 -11.45 15.03
CA ALA A 91 4.81 -11.82 16.44
C ALA A 91 5.93 -11.01 17.10
N ILE A 92 7.08 -10.84 16.40
CA ILE A 92 8.17 -9.96 16.84
C ILE A 92 7.66 -8.52 17.00
N ALA A 93 6.93 -8.01 16.00
CA ALA A 93 6.38 -6.66 16.04
C ALA A 93 5.35 -6.49 17.17
N ASN A 94 4.54 -7.50 17.47
CA ASN A 94 3.60 -7.45 18.61
C ASN A 94 4.33 -7.22 19.93
N THR A 95 5.45 -7.91 20.13
CA THR A 95 6.28 -7.77 21.34
C THR A 95 6.90 -6.37 21.41
N ILE A 96 7.54 -5.93 20.32
CA ILE A 96 8.15 -4.60 20.24
C ILE A 96 7.08 -3.51 20.45
N ALA A 97 5.92 -3.65 19.82
CA ALA A 97 4.84 -2.68 19.93
C ALA A 97 4.26 -2.59 21.36
N ALA A 98 4.16 -3.70 22.06
CA ALA A 98 3.70 -3.69 23.46
C ALA A 98 4.65 -2.90 24.39
N GLU A 99 5.95 -3.09 24.23
CA GLU A 99 6.98 -2.40 25.01
C GLU A 99 7.14 -0.90 24.62
N SER A 100 6.93 -0.57 23.33
CA SER A 100 7.11 0.80 22.83
C SER A 100 5.83 1.63 22.77
N TYR A 101 4.66 1.06 23.07
CA TYR A 101 3.37 1.69 22.85
C TYR A 101 3.25 3.07 23.52
N ASP A 102 3.50 3.14 24.84
CA ASP A 102 3.30 4.36 25.61
C ASP A 102 4.24 5.48 25.13
N THR A 103 5.49 5.15 24.82
CA THR A 103 6.48 6.08 24.25
C THR A 103 6.05 6.62 22.89
N LEU A 104 5.56 5.75 21.99
CA LEU A 104 5.08 6.17 20.67
C LEU A 104 3.75 6.94 20.75
N HIS A 105 2.90 6.62 21.73
CA HIS A 105 1.63 7.30 21.94
C HIS A 105 1.82 8.77 22.31
N GLU A 106 2.88 9.13 23.02
CA GLU A 106 3.23 10.52 23.35
C GLU A 106 3.51 11.37 22.10
N GLN A 107 3.88 10.73 20.97
CA GLN A 107 4.22 11.39 19.73
C GLN A 107 3.05 11.52 18.73
N GLU A 108 1.84 11.04 19.07
CA GLU A 108 0.67 11.04 18.17
C GLU A 108 0.18 12.43 17.74
N SER A 109 0.59 13.48 18.42
CA SER A 109 0.24 14.86 18.06
C SER A 109 1.05 15.42 16.90
N PHE A 110 2.16 14.75 16.51
CA PHE A 110 3.04 15.19 15.44
C PHE A 110 3.58 14.05 14.55
N VAL A 111 3.40 12.77 14.93
CA VAL A 111 3.70 11.61 14.11
C VAL A 111 2.38 10.94 13.71
N PHE A 112 2.04 10.96 12.42
CA PHE A 112 0.75 10.51 11.91
C PHE A 112 0.82 9.22 11.09
N GLY A 113 1.98 8.86 10.57
CA GLY A 113 2.12 7.66 9.76
C GLY A 113 2.23 6.40 10.60
N SER A 114 1.35 5.42 10.39
CA SER A 114 1.41 4.08 11.03
C SER A 114 1.45 4.15 12.56
N VAL A 115 0.49 4.86 13.15
CA VAL A 115 0.30 4.97 14.60
C VAL A 115 -0.33 3.69 15.13
N LEU A 116 0.21 3.13 16.22
CA LEU A 116 -0.27 1.89 16.81
C LEU A 116 -1.74 2.00 17.27
N SER A 117 -2.51 0.94 17.01
CA SER A 117 -3.85 0.80 17.59
C SER A 117 -3.77 0.54 19.10
N PRO A 118 -4.70 1.07 19.94
CA PRO A 118 -4.80 0.72 21.36
C PRO A 118 -4.93 -0.78 21.61
N GLU A 119 -5.47 -1.54 20.64
CA GLU A 119 -5.64 -2.98 20.69
C GLU A 119 -4.31 -3.74 20.85
N VAL A 120 -3.19 -3.08 20.55
CA VAL A 120 -1.85 -3.66 20.75
C VAL A 120 -1.56 -3.97 22.22
N LYS A 121 -2.04 -3.13 23.14
CA LYS A 121 -1.82 -3.31 24.61
C LYS A 121 -2.57 -4.51 25.19
N LYS A 122 -3.62 -4.99 24.55
CA LYS A 122 -4.37 -6.17 25.00
C LYS A 122 -3.58 -7.47 24.85
N GLY A 123 -2.55 -7.48 23.99
CA GLY A 123 -1.77 -8.68 23.74
C GLY A 123 -2.64 -9.86 23.32
N THR A 124 -2.36 -11.05 23.88
CA THR A 124 -3.13 -12.28 23.61
C THR A 124 -4.53 -12.30 24.24
N ASP A 125 -4.84 -11.41 25.19
CA ASP A 125 -6.15 -11.35 25.85
C ASP A 125 -7.27 -11.03 24.85
N ILE A 126 -6.95 -10.32 23.78
CA ILE A 126 -7.87 -10.02 22.69
C ILE A 126 -8.49 -11.28 22.04
N LEU A 127 -7.79 -12.42 22.07
CA LEU A 127 -8.29 -13.69 21.54
C LEU A 127 -9.50 -14.24 22.30
N ASN A 128 -9.75 -13.74 23.53
CA ASN A 128 -10.84 -14.16 24.40
C ASN A 128 -12.04 -13.21 24.33
N GLU A 129 -11.96 -12.13 23.55
CA GLU A 129 -13.07 -11.19 23.37
C GLU A 129 -14.17 -11.78 22.47
N GLU A 130 -15.43 -11.41 22.68
CA GLU A 130 -16.55 -11.86 21.84
C GLU A 130 -16.42 -11.33 20.40
N GLU A 131 -15.98 -10.08 20.23
CA GLU A 131 -15.74 -9.41 18.95
C GLU A 131 -14.31 -8.85 18.90
N PRO A 132 -13.30 -9.68 18.65
CA PRO A 132 -11.91 -9.25 18.69
C PRO A 132 -11.57 -8.35 17.51
N VAL A 133 -10.87 -7.24 17.80
CA VAL A 133 -10.34 -6.31 16.79
C VAL A 133 -8.83 -6.48 16.67
N PHE A 134 -8.37 -6.99 15.55
CA PHE A 134 -6.96 -7.36 15.34
C PHE A 134 -6.12 -6.26 14.67
N PHE A 135 -6.63 -5.04 14.51
CA PHE A 135 -5.89 -3.96 13.87
C PHE A 135 -4.60 -3.64 14.63
N PHE A 136 -3.50 -3.61 13.88
CA PHE A 136 -2.18 -3.30 14.44
C PHE A 136 -1.92 -1.80 14.48
N PHE A 137 -2.39 -1.08 13.46
CA PHE A 137 -2.35 0.38 13.38
C PHE A 137 -3.75 0.97 13.35
N LYS A 138 -3.87 2.23 13.77
CA LYS A 138 -5.08 3.04 13.57
C LYS A 138 -5.36 3.20 12.08
N PHE A 139 -6.61 3.44 11.74
CA PHE A 139 -7.01 3.60 10.35
C PHE A 139 -6.29 4.78 9.69
N TRP A 140 -5.66 4.53 8.56
CA TRP A 140 -4.76 5.50 7.92
C TRP A 140 -5.46 6.79 7.46
N LYS A 141 -6.75 6.75 7.03
CA LYS A 141 -7.50 7.94 6.62
C LYS A 141 -7.75 8.87 7.81
N PHE A 142 -8.05 8.32 8.98
CA PHE A 142 -8.13 9.08 10.22
C PHE A 142 -6.81 9.83 10.50
N LEU A 143 -5.70 9.12 10.44
CA LEU A 143 -4.37 9.70 10.69
C LEU A 143 -3.98 10.75 9.64
N PHE A 144 -4.31 10.50 8.38
CA PHE A 144 -4.01 11.41 7.29
C PHE A 144 -4.85 12.70 7.37
N ASN A 145 -6.11 12.60 7.79
CA ASN A 145 -6.94 13.77 8.05
C ASN A 145 -6.37 14.59 9.20
N SER A 146 -5.98 13.97 10.31
CA SER A 146 -5.34 14.64 11.44
C SER A 146 -4.03 15.34 11.04
N PHE A 147 -3.23 14.72 10.18
CA PHE A 147 -2.04 15.33 9.60
C PHE A 147 -2.39 16.60 8.78
N LYS A 148 -3.39 16.52 7.91
CA LYS A 148 -3.87 17.66 7.11
C LYS A 148 -4.38 18.79 8.00
N GLU A 149 -5.18 18.48 9.01
CA GLU A 149 -5.69 19.47 9.95
C GLU A 149 -4.56 20.22 10.66
N SER A 150 -3.51 19.51 11.09
CA SER A 150 -2.34 20.09 11.73
C SER A 150 -1.57 21.04 10.80
N VAL A 151 -1.43 20.65 9.51
CA VAL A 151 -0.83 21.50 8.47
C VAL A 151 -1.66 22.76 8.24
N ILE A 152 -2.99 22.62 8.07
CA ILE A 152 -3.89 23.77 7.87
C ILE A 152 -3.84 24.69 9.10
N HIS A 153 -3.87 24.13 10.29
CA HIS A 153 -3.79 24.91 11.54
C HIS A 153 -2.51 25.77 11.56
N SER A 154 -1.36 25.22 11.21
CA SER A 154 -0.09 25.97 11.15
C SER A 154 -0.13 27.15 10.17
N ILE A 155 -0.82 26.99 9.04
CA ILE A 155 -0.90 28.03 8.01
C ILE A 155 -2.00 29.04 8.34
N GLU A 156 -3.22 28.59 8.66
CA GLU A 156 -4.41 29.44 8.79
C GLU A 156 -4.57 30.06 10.16
N VAL A 157 -4.22 29.36 11.24
CA VAL A 157 -4.37 29.81 12.63
C VAL A 157 -3.08 30.41 13.14
N ASP A 158 -1.98 29.67 13.06
CA ASP A 158 -0.68 30.10 13.56
C ASP A 158 0.00 31.11 12.64
N LYS A 159 -0.47 31.26 11.40
CA LYS A 159 0.08 32.20 10.40
C LYS A 159 1.57 32.01 10.16
N ALA A 160 2.01 30.76 10.05
CA ALA A 160 3.38 30.44 9.68
C ALA A 160 3.75 31.08 8.33
N GLN A 161 4.93 31.69 8.25
CA GLN A 161 5.36 32.40 7.06
C GLN A 161 6.25 31.56 6.14
N TYR A 162 6.85 30.51 6.68
CA TYR A 162 7.73 29.59 5.93
C TYR A 162 7.34 28.15 6.23
N LYS A 163 7.53 27.31 5.20
CA LYS A 163 7.42 25.85 5.30
C LYS A 163 8.71 25.20 4.84
N PHE A 164 9.06 24.11 5.51
CA PHE A 164 10.11 23.17 5.12
C PHE A 164 9.48 21.82 4.86
N GLU A 165 9.83 21.20 3.74
CA GLU A 165 9.39 19.88 3.36
C GLU A 165 10.59 19.04 2.93
N THR A 166 10.65 17.77 3.35
CA THR A 166 11.67 16.81 2.93
C THR A 166 11.18 15.39 3.08
N ASP A 167 11.83 14.44 2.41
CA ASP A 167 11.70 13.01 2.65
C ASP A 167 13.07 12.33 2.80
N ILE A 168 13.07 11.07 3.25
CA ILE A 168 14.30 10.28 3.44
C ILE A 168 14.53 9.41 2.21
N THR A 169 15.74 9.49 1.63
CA THR A 169 16.09 8.74 0.44
C THR A 169 16.12 7.24 0.70
N GLY A 170 15.31 6.48 -0.06
CA GLY A 170 15.32 5.01 0.01
C GLY A 170 15.12 4.46 1.43
N PHE A 171 14.27 5.10 2.24
CA PHE A 171 14.21 4.91 3.67
C PHE A 171 14.24 3.44 4.10
N PHE A 172 13.27 2.63 3.65
CA PHE A 172 13.19 1.22 4.00
C PHE A 172 14.41 0.40 3.54
N ASP A 173 14.97 0.76 2.39
CA ASP A 173 16.11 0.04 1.79
C ASP A 173 17.45 0.37 2.47
N CYS A 174 17.50 1.51 3.20
CA CYS A 174 18.73 2.05 3.78
C CYS A 174 18.82 1.95 5.32
N ILE A 175 17.81 1.47 6.04
CA ILE A 175 17.84 1.35 7.50
C ILE A 175 18.94 0.37 7.92
N PRO A 176 20.02 0.81 8.64
CA PRO A 176 21.06 -0.08 9.12
C PRO A 176 20.53 -0.94 10.27
N HIS A 177 20.69 -2.26 10.16
CA HIS A 177 20.22 -3.20 11.19
C HIS A 177 20.86 -2.92 12.54
N TYR A 178 22.17 -2.65 12.56
CA TYR A 178 22.87 -2.34 13.81
C TYR A 178 22.23 -1.18 14.56
N ASN A 179 21.99 -0.04 13.89
CA ASN A 179 21.40 1.13 14.52
C ASN A 179 19.97 0.85 15.01
N LEU A 180 19.17 0.12 14.21
CA LEU A 180 17.82 -0.27 14.58
C LEU A 180 17.83 -1.18 15.83
N LEU A 181 18.63 -2.25 15.82
CA LEU A 181 18.70 -3.21 16.93
C LEU A 181 19.24 -2.58 18.21
N THR A 182 20.28 -1.74 18.10
CA THR A 182 20.81 -0.98 19.26
C THR A 182 19.72 -0.09 19.87
N LYS A 183 18.98 0.63 19.05
CA LYS A 183 17.86 1.47 19.52
C LYS A 183 16.77 0.64 20.19
N LEU A 184 16.40 -0.50 19.62
CA LEU A 184 15.40 -1.41 20.22
C LEU A 184 15.86 -1.92 21.58
N SER A 185 17.14 -2.25 21.73
CA SER A 185 17.74 -2.68 23.00
C SER A 185 17.81 -1.55 24.03
N GLU A 186 18.44 -0.42 23.67
CA GLU A 186 18.79 0.63 24.61
C GLU A 186 17.59 1.53 24.98
N ARG A 187 16.72 1.83 24.00
CA ARG A 187 15.62 2.78 24.18
C ARG A 187 14.31 2.10 24.56
N PHE A 188 14.06 0.90 24.00
CA PHE A 188 12.80 0.18 24.19
C PHE A 188 12.95 -1.11 25.00
N HIS A 189 14.17 -1.40 25.47
CA HIS A 189 14.48 -2.53 26.37
C HIS A 189 14.02 -3.90 25.84
N ILE A 190 14.10 -4.10 24.51
CA ILE A 190 13.74 -5.37 23.89
C ILE A 190 14.82 -6.42 24.23
N GLU A 191 14.37 -7.59 24.68
CA GLU A 191 15.19 -8.72 25.06
C GLU A 191 16.11 -9.19 23.92
N ASP A 192 17.37 -9.55 24.24
CA ASP A 192 18.40 -9.91 23.26
C ASP A 192 17.99 -11.08 22.37
N GLU A 193 17.33 -12.11 22.90
CA GLU A 193 16.89 -13.25 22.09
C GLU A 193 15.85 -12.88 21.02
N ILE A 194 15.04 -11.83 21.27
CA ILE A 194 14.08 -11.30 20.30
C ILE A 194 14.83 -10.51 19.22
N LEU A 195 15.84 -9.72 19.63
CA LEU A 195 16.69 -8.97 18.72
C LEU A 195 17.52 -9.90 17.82
N ASP A 196 18.06 -10.99 18.36
CA ASP A 196 18.78 -12.00 17.60
C ASP A 196 17.88 -12.68 16.55
N LEU A 197 16.64 -13.01 16.94
CA LEU A 197 15.65 -13.56 16.01
C LEU A 197 15.34 -12.54 14.90
N LEU A 198 15.07 -11.27 15.26
CA LEU A 198 14.81 -10.20 14.30
C LEU A 198 16.00 -9.99 13.36
N ALA A 199 17.22 -9.93 13.89
CA ALA A 199 18.45 -9.79 13.10
C ALA A 199 18.63 -10.92 12.09
N SER A 200 18.40 -12.16 12.51
CA SER A 200 18.49 -13.32 11.63
C SER A 200 17.47 -13.26 10.49
N CYS A 201 16.25 -12.79 10.79
CA CYS A 201 15.18 -12.60 9.83
C CYS A 201 15.50 -11.47 8.84
N LEU A 202 15.84 -10.29 9.33
CA LEU A 202 16.13 -9.12 8.49
C LEU A 202 17.31 -9.39 7.54
N ASN A 203 18.33 -10.11 7.97
CA ASN A 203 19.47 -10.48 7.14
C ASN A 203 19.08 -11.34 5.91
N ILE A 204 17.97 -12.06 5.98
CA ILE A 204 17.45 -12.88 4.87
C ILE A 204 16.39 -12.14 4.05
N TRP A 205 15.57 -11.31 4.72
CA TRP A 205 14.45 -10.62 4.06
C TRP A 205 14.86 -9.32 3.37
N SER A 206 16.00 -8.72 3.72
CA SER A 206 16.52 -7.49 3.15
C SER A 206 17.04 -7.66 1.73
N GLY A 207 17.32 -6.53 1.08
CA GLY A 207 17.88 -6.47 -0.26
C GLY A 207 16.85 -6.48 -1.38
N THR A 208 17.36 -6.71 -2.58
CA THR A 208 16.60 -6.65 -3.82
C THR A 208 16.14 -8.02 -4.31
N LYS A 209 15.52 -8.06 -5.47
CA LYS A 209 15.17 -9.30 -6.17
C LYS A 209 16.42 -10.12 -6.53
N GLU A 210 17.51 -9.46 -6.88
CA GLU A 210 18.75 -10.08 -7.34
C GLU A 210 19.62 -10.54 -6.17
N SER A 211 19.70 -9.74 -5.10
CA SER A 211 20.66 -9.97 -4.00
C SER A 211 20.06 -9.70 -2.63
N ILE A 212 20.57 -10.44 -1.64
CA ILE A 212 20.36 -10.14 -0.22
C ILE A 212 21.40 -9.09 0.19
N THR A 213 20.99 -8.10 1.01
CA THR A 213 21.89 -7.11 1.61
C THR A 213 21.90 -7.26 3.13
N PRO A 214 22.70 -8.19 3.69
CA PRO A 214 22.77 -8.36 5.13
C PRO A 214 23.21 -7.08 5.84
N GLY A 215 22.60 -6.78 6.98
CA GLY A 215 22.94 -5.62 7.80
C GLY A 215 22.25 -4.31 7.40
N VAL A 216 21.58 -4.24 6.26
CA VAL A 216 20.93 -3.01 5.78
C VAL A 216 19.57 -3.29 5.12
N GLY A 217 18.59 -2.45 5.42
CA GLY A 217 17.26 -2.47 4.84
C GLY A 217 16.27 -3.36 5.59
N ILE A 218 15.00 -3.01 5.48
CA ILE A 218 13.87 -3.79 6.00
C ILE A 218 12.89 -4.09 4.87
N PRO A 219 12.16 -5.22 4.91
CA PRO A 219 11.30 -5.62 3.80
C PRO A 219 10.15 -4.61 3.61
N GLN A 220 10.01 -4.05 2.40
CA GLN A 220 8.93 -3.14 2.10
C GLN A 220 7.68 -3.91 1.64
N GLY A 221 6.60 -3.78 2.39
CA GLY A 221 5.32 -4.47 2.16
C GLY A 221 4.71 -4.94 3.48
N PRO A 222 5.39 -5.76 4.29
CA PRO A 222 4.86 -6.20 5.59
C PRO A 222 4.62 -5.04 6.56
N LEU A 223 3.47 -5.05 7.28
CA LEU A 223 3.12 -4.01 8.28
C LEU A 223 4.18 -3.84 9.38
N PRO A 224 4.82 -4.88 9.93
CA PRO A 224 5.85 -4.72 10.94
C PRO A 224 6.98 -3.77 10.55
N SER A 225 7.31 -3.69 9.26
CA SER A 225 8.35 -2.77 8.78
C SER A 225 8.01 -1.30 9.03
N PHE A 226 6.73 -0.92 9.03
CA PHE A 226 6.33 0.46 9.34
C PHE A 226 6.54 0.82 10.81
N LEU A 227 6.34 -0.14 11.73
CA LEU A 227 6.69 0.05 13.14
C LEU A 227 8.19 0.29 13.30
N LEU A 228 9.01 -0.59 12.74
CA LEU A 228 10.48 -0.46 12.82
C LEU A 228 10.98 0.86 12.21
N ALA A 229 10.34 1.29 11.11
CA ALA A 229 10.61 2.57 10.46
C ALA A 229 10.25 3.78 11.36
N ASN A 230 9.17 3.71 12.14
CA ASN A 230 8.85 4.75 13.13
C ASN A 230 9.85 4.76 14.29
N LEU A 231 10.21 3.58 14.80
CA LEU A 231 11.11 3.46 15.95
C LEU A 231 12.53 3.99 15.64
N ILE A 232 13.06 3.80 14.42
CA ILE A 232 14.38 4.34 14.06
C ILE A 232 14.38 5.88 14.03
N LEU A 233 13.26 6.54 13.75
CA LEU A 233 13.11 7.99 13.71
C LEU A 233 12.66 8.63 15.04
N HIS A 234 12.29 7.83 16.03
CA HIS A 234 11.74 8.31 17.31
C HIS A 234 12.59 9.41 17.95
N ASP A 235 13.91 9.24 18.06
CA ASP A 235 14.77 10.24 18.71
C ASP A 235 14.96 11.48 17.83
N LEU A 236 14.78 11.39 16.50
CA LEU A 236 14.71 12.55 15.63
C LEU A 236 13.48 13.38 15.96
N ASP A 237 12.34 12.72 16.13
CA ASP A 237 11.08 13.38 16.49
C ASP A 237 11.22 14.12 17.82
N GLU A 238 11.77 13.47 18.85
CA GLU A 238 12.05 14.10 20.15
C GLU A 238 13.03 15.27 20.02
N LEU A 239 14.11 15.13 19.25
CA LEU A 239 15.10 16.17 19.04
C LEU A 239 14.46 17.42 18.44
N ILE A 240 13.66 17.28 17.39
CA ILE A 240 13.08 18.42 16.68
C ILE A 240 12.01 19.10 17.52
N ILE A 241 11.15 18.34 18.20
CA ILE A 241 10.12 18.88 19.09
C ILE A 241 10.76 19.59 20.30
N SER A 242 11.84 19.05 20.89
CA SER A 242 12.53 19.67 22.02
C SER A 242 13.12 21.04 21.69
N GLN A 243 13.39 21.32 20.41
CA GLN A 243 13.86 22.64 19.92
C GLN A 243 12.70 23.62 19.68
N GLY A 244 11.44 23.20 19.90
CA GLY A 244 10.28 24.06 19.76
C GLY A 244 9.76 24.24 18.32
N PHE A 245 10.19 23.41 17.38
CA PHE A 245 9.71 23.49 16.01
C PHE A 245 8.27 22.94 15.88
N LYS A 246 7.46 23.54 15.01
CA LYS A 246 6.18 23.01 14.57
C LYS A 246 6.43 21.93 13.53
N TYR A 247 6.53 20.71 14.00
CA TYR A 247 6.98 19.54 13.28
C TYR A 247 5.85 18.55 13.10
N TYR A 248 5.71 18.03 11.87
CA TYR A 248 4.76 16.99 11.51
C TYR A 248 5.44 15.95 10.62
N ARG A 249 5.22 14.68 10.91
CA ARG A 249 5.78 13.58 10.14
C ARG A 249 4.71 12.55 9.78
N TYR A 250 4.70 12.17 8.49
CA TYR A 250 3.95 11.05 7.99
C TYR A 250 4.91 10.05 7.35
N MET A 251 5.33 9.02 8.10
CA MET A 251 6.40 8.07 7.76
C MET A 251 7.73 8.80 7.50
N ASP A 252 8.22 8.78 6.25
CA ASP A 252 9.43 9.45 5.78
C ASP A 252 9.22 10.90 5.32
N ASP A 253 7.97 11.32 5.15
CA ASP A 253 7.63 12.70 4.81
C ASP A 253 7.66 13.58 6.07
N ILE A 254 8.50 14.62 6.05
CA ILE A 254 8.70 15.58 7.15
C ILE A 254 8.27 16.97 6.70
N LYS A 255 7.44 17.63 7.51
CA LYS A 255 7.02 19.03 7.33
C LYS A 255 7.26 19.82 8.60
N ILE A 256 7.84 21.03 8.44
CA ILE A 256 8.07 21.96 9.54
C ILE A 256 7.57 23.35 9.12
N TYR A 257 6.90 24.03 10.03
CA TYR A 257 6.35 25.38 9.83
C TYR A 257 6.99 26.36 10.81
N GLY A 258 7.29 27.58 10.34
CA GLY A 258 7.93 28.61 11.16
C GLY A 258 7.69 30.02 10.63
N TYR A 259 8.22 31.01 11.38
CA TYR A 259 8.05 32.43 11.05
C TYR A 259 9.25 33.01 10.30
N GLU A 260 10.41 32.40 10.47
CA GLU A 260 11.66 32.83 9.82
C GLU A 260 12.30 31.68 9.04
N GLU A 261 12.80 31.97 7.84
CA GLU A 261 13.52 31.00 7.00
C GLU A 261 14.73 30.39 7.74
N ARG A 262 15.45 31.24 8.51
CA ARG A 262 16.63 30.82 9.28
C ARG A 262 16.33 29.76 10.32
N GLU A 263 15.15 29.75 10.91
CA GLU A 263 14.71 28.71 11.85
C GLU A 263 14.59 27.36 11.13
N LEU A 264 13.98 27.36 9.94
CA LEU A 264 13.83 26.13 9.15
C LEU A 264 15.16 25.60 8.62
N VAL A 265 16.11 26.49 8.29
CA VAL A 265 17.50 26.08 7.97
C VAL A 265 18.17 25.39 9.17
N LYS A 266 17.95 25.86 10.39
CA LYS A 266 18.47 25.18 11.60
C LYS A 266 17.85 23.79 11.75
N ALA A 267 16.54 23.65 11.56
CA ALA A 267 15.86 22.36 11.59
C ALA A 267 16.42 21.40 10.53
N LEU A 268 16.60 21.88 9.29
CA LEU A 268 17.22 21.11 8.21
C LEU A 268 18.60 20.57 8.60
N VAL A 269 19.47 21.43 9.18
CA VAL A 269 20.82 21.01 9.61
C VAL A 269 20.76 19.95 10.72
N LEU A 270 19.82 20.07 11.66
CA LEU A 270 19.64 19.08 12.72
C LEU A 270 19.19 17.74 12.16
N ILE A 271 18.17 17.74 11.27
CA ILE A 271 17.67 16.55 10.59
C ILE A 271 18.77 15.87 9.79
N ASP A 272 19.50 16.62 8.96
CA ASP A 272 20.57 16.09 8.12
C ASP A 272 21.68 15.44 8.95
N LYS A 273 22.11 16.09 10.05
CA LYS A 273 23.12 15.54 10.96
C LYS A 273 22.63 14.26 11.64
N TYR A 274 21.39 14.25 12.13
CA TYR A 274 20.82 13.07 12.77
C TYR A 274 20.73 11.90 11.80
N LEU A 275 20.19 12.13 10.61
CA LEU A 275 20.05 11.08 9.60
C LEU A 275 21.39 10.50 9.18
N LYS A 276 22.39 11.36 8.93
CA LYS A 276 23.77 10.92 8.61
C LYS A 276 24.40 10.12 9.74
N GLY A 277 24.19 10.51 11.00
CA GLY A 277 24.65 9.76 12.16
C GLY A 277 24.00 8.36 12.25
N ASN A 278 22.82 8.18 11.66
CA ASN A 278 22.11 6.90 11.62
C ASN A 278 22.25 6.16 10.27
N GLY A 279 23.16 6.59 9.38
CA GLY A 279 23.39 5.95 8.08
C GLY A 279 22.27 6.23 7.06
N LEU A 280 21.46 7.26 7.29
CA LEU A 280 20.36 7.69 6.43
C LEU A 280 20.67 9.03 5.77
N SER A 281 19.92 9.41 4.75
CA SER A 281 20.12 10.66 4.03
C SER A 281 18.79 11.29 3.60
N ILE A 282 18.71 12.62 3.66
CA ILE A 282 17.59 13.35 3.11
C ILE A 282 17.58 13.29 1.58
N ASN A 283 16.42 13.44 0.99
CA ASN A 283 16.25 13.59 -0.45
C ASN A 283 16.40 15.05 -0.86
N SER A 284 17.60 15.45 -1.27
CA SER A 284 17.91 16.84 -1.60
C SER A 284 17.04 17.42 -2.73
N LYS A 285 16.50 16.58 -3.64
CA LYS A 285 15.60 17.03 -4.72
C LYS A 285 14.21 17.39 -4.22
N LYS A 286 13.77 16.78 -3.12
CA LYS A 286 12.47 17.02 -2.49
C LYS A 286 12.59 17.94 -1.25
N THR A 287 13.79 18.30 -0.86
CA THR A 287 14.03 19.21 0.25
C THR A 287 13.83 20.65 -0.22
N THR A 288 12.84 21.32 0.36
CA THR A 288 12.49 22.69 0.04
C THR A 288 12.22 23.51 1.30
N ILE A 289 12.68 24.77 1.29
CA ILE A 289 12.24 25.78 2.24
C ILE A 289 11.59 26.88 1.39
N GLN A 290 10.33 27.18 1.66
CA GLN A 290 9.54 28.11 0.86
C GLN A 290 8.75 29.03 1.76
N LYS A 291 8.56 30.28 1.30
CA LYS A 291 7.63 31.20 1.93
C LYS A 291 6.19 30.73 1.68
N VAL A 292 5.39 30.72 2.72
CA VAL A 292 3.95 30.52 2.60
C VAL A 292 3.37 31.84 2.12
N GLU A 293 3.14 31.99 0.82
CA GLU A 293 2.59 33.21 0.23
C GLU A 293 1.08 33.29 0.52
N GLU A 294 0.60 34.48 0.90
CA GLU A 294 -0.84 34.76 0.95
C GLU A 294 -1.43 34.60 -0.46
N GLY A 295 -2.23 33.57 -0.66
CA GLY A 295 -2.87 33.27 -1.95
C GLY A 295 -2.15 32.25 -2.84
N VAL A 296 -0.89 31.87 -2.58
CA VAL A 296 -0.28 30.67 -3.17
C VAL A 296 -0.59 29.51 -2.24
N GLU A 297 -1.51 28.69 -2.69
CA GLU A 297 -1.98 27.53 -1.94
C GLU A 297 -0.83 26.55 -1.72
N ASP A 298 -0.58 26.19 -0.46
CA ASP A 298 0.21 25.00 -0.12
C ASP A 298 -0.31 23.81 -0.93
N SER A 299 0.61 22.93 -1.39
CA SER A 299 0.20 21.76 -2.18
C SER A 299 -0.89 20.95 -1.47
N THR A 300 -0.82 20.85 -0.15
CA THR A 300 -1.83 20.18 0.68
C THR A 300 -3.16 20.95 0.65
N ILE A 301 -3.13 22.27 0.76
CA ILE A 301 -4.35 23.10 0.68
C ILE A 301 -4.92 23.11 -0.74
N LYS A 302 -4.08 23.12 -1.78
CA LYS A 302 -4.53 22.97 -3.17
C LYS A 302 -5.24 21.65 -3.40
N GLU A 303 -4.68 20.57 -2.90
CA GLU A 303 -5.32 19.25 -2.96
C GLU A 303 -6.65 19.25 -2.20
N LEU A 304 -6.70 19.90 -1.03
CA LEU A 304 -7.92 20.00 -0.22
C LEU A 304 -9.01 20.87 -0.88
N LYS A 305 -8.66 21.97 -1.54
CA LYS A 305 -9.64 22.83 -2.24
C LYS A 305 -10.24 22.17 -3.48
N LYS A 306 -9.58 21.16 -4.05
CA LYS A 306 -10.12 20.34 -5.12
C LYS A 306 -11.14 19.30 -4.62
N VAL A 307 -11.30 19.14 -3.31
CA VAL A 307 -12.22 18.20 -2.69
C VAL A 307 -13.42 18.97 -2.16
N GLU A 308 -14.61 18.69 -2.68
CA GLU A 308 -15.84 19.39 -2.27
C GLU A 308 -16.26 19.02 -0.84
N THR A 309 -15.98 17.78 -0.42
CA THR A 309 -16.35 17.27 0.90
C THR A 309 -15.24 16.44 1.53
N PHE A 310 -15.14 16.47 2.87
CA PHE A 310 -14.19 15.72 3.69
C PHE A 310 -14.94 14.73 4.56
N THR A 311 -14.64 13.45 4.40
CA THR A 311 -15.16 12.38 5.24
C THR A 311 -14.18 12.08 6.36
N PHE A 312 -14.64 12.22 7.61
CA PHE A 312 -13.90 11.87 8.80
C PHE A 312 -14.22 10.44 9.21
N TYR A 313 -13.19 9.72 9.61
CA TYR A 313 -13.27 8.34 10.06
C TYR A 313 -12.80 8.25 11.51
N ASP A 314 -13.29 7.26 12.25
CA ASP A 314 -12.73 6.92 13.55
C ASP A 314 -11.44 6.08 13.41
N THR A 315 -10.86 5.70 14.55
CA THR A 315 -9.61 4.92 14.59
C THR A 315 -9.75 3.51 14.01
N ASN A 316 -10.98 3.01 13.86
CA ASN A 316 -11.31 1.70 13.33
C ASN A 316 -11.70 1.74 11.85
N GLY A 317 -11.91 2.97 11.31
CA GLY A 317 -12.27 3.16 9.92
C GLY A 317 -13.77 3.38 9.69
N ASP A 318 -14.56 3.54 10.76
CA ASP A 318 -15.97 3.88 10.65
C ASP A 318 -16.16 5.35 10.30
N GLU A 319 -17.06 5.65 9.38
CA GLU A 319 -17.36 7.01 8.98
C GLU A 319 -18.11 7.77 10.09
N ILE A 320 -17.52 8.90 10.54
CA ILE A 320 -18.10 9.74 11.60
C ILE A 320 -18.93 10.86 11.01
N GLN A 321 -18.37 11.60 10.05
CA GLN A 321 -18.94 12.81 9.51
C GLN A 321 -18.35 13.17 8.16
N THR A 322 -19.17 13.75 7.26
CA THR A 322 -18.72 14.40 6.02
C THR A 322 -19.04 15.88 6.10
N ILE A 323 -18.04 16.75 5.86
CA ILE A 323 -18.17 18.21 5.87
C ILE A 323 -17.53 18.83 4.63
N ASN A 324 -17.94 20.06 4.27
CA ASN A 324 -17.29 20.81 3.21
C ASN A 324 -16.02 21.55 3.72
N LEU A 325 -15.25 22.14 2.78
CA LEU A 325 -14.00 22.83 3.12
C LEU A 325 -14.24 24.03 4.04
N GLU A 326 -15.31 24.80 3.84
CA GLU A 326 -15.61 25.98 4.66
C GLU A 326 -15.91 25.59 6.12
N GLU A 327 -16.66 24.52 6.33
CA GLU A 327 -16.93 23.96 7.66
C GLU A 327 -15.65 23.43 8.30
N LEU A 328 -14.77 22.78 7.53
CA LEU A 328 -13.47 22.32 8.01
C LEU A 328 -12.61 23.48 8.49
N LEU A 329 -12.46 24.52 7.65
CA LEU A 329 -11.70 25.72 8.01
C LEU A 329 -12.32 26.47 9.21
N GLY A 330 -13.66 26.50 9.30
CA GLY A 330 -14.38 27.06 10.44
C GLY A 330 -14.07 26.31 11.75
N LYS A 331 -14.11 24.98 11.73
CA LYS A 331 -13.78 24.14 12.90
C LYS A 331 -12.34 24.32 13.36
N ILE A 332 -11.38 24.36 12.42
CA ILE A 332 -9.96 24.54 12.73
C ILE A 332 -9.73 25.91 13.40
N LYS A 333 -10.39 26.98 12.92
CA LYS A 333 -10.27 28.33 13.47
C LYS A 333 -10.90 28.48 14.86
N THR A 334 -11.92 27.68 15.19
CA THR A 334 -12.64 27.75 16.48
C THR A 334 -12.05 26.87 17.57
N ASN A 335 -11.31 25.80 17.20
CA ASN A 335 -10.64 24.92 18.14
C ASN A 335 -9.35 25.58 18.67
N ASN A 336 -9.48 26.32 19.77
CA ASN A 336 -8.33 26.88 20.48
C ASN A 336 -7.70 25.76 21.36
N PRO A 337 -6.42 25.41 21.21
CA PRO A 337 -5.79 24.28 21.91
C PRO A 337 -5.75 24.40 23.43
N ASP A 338 -5.99 25.61 23.98
CA ASP A 338 -6.00 25.86 25.43
C ASP A 338 -7.28 25.41 26.18
N GLN A 339 -8.32 24.95 25.47
CA GLN A 339 -9.58 24.52 26.10
C GLN A 339 -9.78 23.00 26.22
N ASN A 340 -8.97 22.17 25.61
CA ASN A 340 -9.17 20.72 25.57
C ASN A 340 -8.55 19.92 26.74
N LYS A 341 -8.22 20.61 27.87
CA LYS A 341 -7.79 19.92 29.10
C LYS A 341 -8.93 19.51 30.06
N LYS A 342 -10.19 19.77 29.72
CA LYS A 342 -11.34 19.32 30.50
C LYS A 342 -12.51 18.99 29.60
N THR A 343 -12.71 17.72 29.29
CA THR A 343 -14.00 17.01 29.27
C THR A 343 -13.84 15.67 28.57
N GLY A 344 -13.37 14.68 29.34
CA GLY A 344 -13.67 13.30 29.03
C GLY A 344 -15.12 13.02 29.44
N THR A 345 -15.98 12.86 28.50
CA THR A 345 -17.28 12.21 28.71
C THR A 345 -17.49 11.26 27.53
N GLU A 346 -17.23 9.99 27.82
CA GLU A 346 -17.70 8.87 27.03
C GLU A 346 -19.22 8.98 26.89
N LYS A 347 -19.71 9.17 25.69
CA LYS A 347 -21.10 8.89 25.34
C LYS A 347 -21.14 7.51 24.69
N GLU A 348 -21.73 6.57 25.44
CA GLU A 348 -22.20 5.30 24.89
C GLU A 348 -23.06 5.56 23.64
N ILE A 349 -22.56 5.13 22.49
CA ILE A 349 -23.34 5.04 21.26
C ILE A 349 -23.75 3.58 21.10
N LYS A 350 -25.07 3.35 21.12
CA LYS A 350 -25.69 2.07 20.91
C LYS A 350 -25.28 1.49 19.55
N LYS A 351 -24.69 0.30 19.60
CA LYS A 351 -24.38 -0.55 18.47
C LYS A 351 -25.65 -0.91 17.67
N THR A 352 -25.62 -0.67 16.38
CA THR A 352 -26.38 -1.47 15.42
C THR A 352 -25.39 -2.07 14.45
N SER A 353 -25.09 -3.34 14.70
CA SER A 353 -24.25 -4.17 13.88
C SER A 353 -24.95 -4.56 12.58
N LYS A 354 -24.36 -4.21 11.44
CA LYS A 354 -24.36 -5.05 10.24
C LYS A 354 -23.03 -4.82 9.55
N LEU A 355 -22.11 -5.73 9.80
CA LEU A 355 -20.92 -5.88 8.98
C LEU A 355 -21.36 -6.28 7.57
N SER A 356 -21.11 -5.42 6.60
CA SER A 356 -20.94 -5.83 5.23
C SER A 356 -19.42 -5.86 4.98
N ASP A 357 -18.91 -7.02 4.63
CA ASP A 357 -17.53 -7.23 4.18
C ASP A 357 -17.26 -6.34 2.94
N GLN A 358 -16.75 -5.14 3.15
CA GLN A 358 -16.23 -4.28 2.10
C GLN A 358 -14.82 -3.87 2.47
N GLU A 359 -13.86 -4.44 1.72
CA GLU A 359 -12.45 -4.10 1.81
C GLU A 359 -12.22 -2.65 1.35
N PRO A 360 -11.44 -1.83 2.09
CA PRO A 360 -11.16 -0.45 1.70
C PRO A 360 -10.14 -0.39 0.57
N ASN A 361 -10.48 0.34 -0.46
CA ASN A 361 -9.60 0.66 -1.60
C ASN A 361 -8.71 1.86 -1.24
N ASP A 362 -7.43 1.64 -1.29
CA ASP A 362 -6.37 2.38 -0.62
C ASP A 362 -5.70 3.49 -1.44
N ASP A 363 -6.40 4.17 -2.33
CA ASP A 363 -5.84 5.32 -3.02
C ASP A 363 -6.22 6.65 -2.35
N LEU A 364 -5.24 7.57 -2.28
CA LEU A 364 -5.40 8.97 -1.85
C LEU A 364 -6.59 9.65 -2.54
N PHE A 365 -7.03 9.08 -3.66
CA PHE A 365 -8.12 9.51 -4.52
C PHE A 365 -9.47 8.89 -4.14
N ASP A 366 -9.54 7.86 -3.30
CA ASP A 366 -10.79 7.32 -2.76
C ASP A 366 -11.48 8.27 -1.75
N LEU A 367 -10.81 9.34 -1.36
CA LEU A 367 -11.41 10.45 -0.60
C LEU A 367 -12.46 11.22 -1.42
N LEU A 368 -12.63 10.89 -2.69
CA LEU A 368 -13.49 11.64 -3.58
C LEU A 368 -14.80 10.88 -3.83
N ASN A 369 -15.83 11.30 -3.11
CA ASN A 369 -17.27 11.29 -3.41
C ASN A 369 -17.96 10.04 -4.01
N VAL A 370 -17.26 9.04 -4.55
CA VAL A 370 -17.93 7.88 -5.17
C VAL A 370 -18.55 6.95 -4.12
N ASN A 371 -18.04 6.98 -2.87
CA ASN A 371 -18.66 6.22 -1.77
C ASN A 371 -20.03 6.75 -1.32
N ILE A 372 -20.43 7.93 -1.79
CA ILE A 372 -21.74 8.53 -1.48
C ILE A 372 -22.83 8.02 -2.43
N LEU A 373 -22.47 7.53 -3.63
CA LEU A 373 -23.41 7.02 -4.61
C LEU A 373 -23.96 5.66 -4.12
N LYS A 374 -25.24 5.65 -3.75
CA LYS A 374 -25.87 4.50 -3.07
C LYS A 374 -26.70 3.62 -3.99
N ASP A 375 -27.15 4.13 -5.13
CA ASP A 375 -27.99 3.41 -6.05
C ASP A 375 -27.42 3.36 -7.48
N GLU A 376 -27.91 2.40 -8.25
CA GLU A 376 -27.47 2.15 -9.63
C GLU A 376 -27.64 3.37 -10.54
N LYS A 377 -28.73 4.14 -10.35
CA LYS A 377 -29.03 5.30 -11.18
C LYS A 377 -28.01 6.43 -10.93
N GLU A 378 -27.70 6.74 -9.67
CA GLU A 378 -26.71 7.76 -9.33
C GLU A 378 -25.33 7.38 -9.89
N ILE A 379 -24.97 6.09 -9.83
CA ILE A 379 -23.71 5.59 -10.40
C ILE A 379 -23.70 5.71 -11.91
N MET A 380 -24.83 5.43 -12.59
CA MET A 380 -24.94 5.57 -14.05
C MET A 380 -24.90 7.02 -14.48
N ASP A 381 -25.61 7.92 -13.81
CA ASP A 381 -25.61 9.36 -14.10
C ASP A 381 -24.19 9.94 -13.92
N TYR A 382 -23.47 9.52 -12.87
CA TYR A 382 -22.07 9.88 -12.66
C TYR A 382 -21.17 9.35 -13.78
N TRP A 383 -21.33 8.08 -14.16
CA TRP A 383 -20.60 7.46 -15.26
C TRP A 383 -20.78 8.22 -16.58
N GLU A 384 -22.03 8.57 -16.94
CA GLU A 384 -22.33 9.32 -18.16
C GLU A 384 -21.68 10.72 -18.14
N SER A 385 -21.67 11.40 -16.99
CA SER A 385 -20.99 12.69 -16.85
C SER A 385 -19.48 12.57 -17.06
N GLN A 386 -18.85 11.51 -16.55
CA GLN A 386 -17.42 11.25 -16.72
C GLN A 386 -17.06 10.91 -18.18
N ILE A 387 -17.92 10.17 -18.87
CA ILE A 387 -17.76 9.92 -20.32
C ILE A 387 -17.72 11.23 -21.09
N LEU A 388 -18.66 12.14 -20.83
CA LEU A 388 -18.75 13.42 -21.52
C LEU A 388 -17.50 14.28 -21.26
N GLU A 389 -16.99 14.31 -20.02
CA GLU A 389 -15.77 15.03 -19.67
C GLU A 389 -14.54 14.44 -20.38
N VAL A 390 -14.43 13.13 -20.43
CA VAL A 390 -13.35 12.43 -21.15
C VAL A 390 -13.44 12.69 -22.66
N GLU A 391 -14.62 12.58 -23.25
CA GLU A 391 -14.83 12.86 -24.69
C GLU A 391 -14.45 14.29 -25.07
N THR A 392 -14.72 15.25 -24.18
CA THR A 392 -14.37 16.66 -24.40
C THR A 392 -12.85 16.88 -24.37
N ASN A 393 -12.15 16.20 -23.47
CA ASN A 393 -10.70 16.36 -23.27
C ASN A 393 -9.84 15.44 -24.14
N LEU A 394 -10.39 14.35 -24.68
CA LEU A 394 -9.68 13.39 -25.53
C LEU A 394 -8.93 14.00 -26.71
N PRO A 395 -9.49 14.95 -27.49
CA PRO A 395 -8.76 15.55 -28.60
C PRO A 395 -7.49 16.28 -28.19
N LEU A 396 -7.51 16.93 -27.01
CA LEU A 396 -6.33 17.61 -26.44
C LEU A 396 -5.29 16.57 -25.99
N LEU A 397 -5.73 15.49 -25.37
CA LEU A 397 -4.89 14.38 -24.93
C LEU A 397 -4.21 13.68 -26.11
N PHE A 398 -4.91 13.46 -27.23
CA PHE A 398 -4.36 12.82 -28.43
C PHE A 398 -3.45 13.73 -29.24
N LYS A 399 -3.71 15.04 -29.29
CA LYS A 399 -2.84 15.99 -29.98
C LYS A 399 -1.42 16.01 -29.37
N SER A 400 -1.32 15.82 -28.07
CA SER A 400 -0.05 15.72 -27.36
C SER A 400 0.64 14.35 -27.51
N PHE A 401 -0.05 13.34 -28.06
CA PHE A 401 0.50 11.99 -28.25
C PHE A 401 1.51 11.89 -29.40
N ASP A 402 1.31 12.68 -30.45
CA ASP A 402 2.19 12.68 -31.64
C ASP A 402 3.51 13.41 -31.40
N GLU A 403 3.63 14.19 -30.33
CA GLU A 403 4.81 14.99 -30.00
C GLU A 403 5.46 14.52 -28.70
N ASN A 404 6.26 13.46 -28.73
CA ASN A 404 7.17 13.01 -27.67
C ASN A 404 6.63 12.94 -26.22
N ILE A 405 6.51 11.74 -25.72
CA ILE A 405 6.06 11.32 -24.36
C ILE A 405 6.69 12.13 -23.19
N LEU A 406 7.82 12.77 -23.39
CA LEU A 406 8.54 13.54 -22.37
C LEU A 406 8.08 15.01 -22.21
N HIS A 407 7.31 15.57 -23.14
CA HIS A 407 6.89 16.99 -23.12
C HIS A 407 5.45 17.25 -22.68
N LEU A 408 4.71 16.23 -22.25
CA LEU A 408 3.31 16.32 -21.85
C LEU A 408 3.02 17.02 -20.52
N LYS A 409 3.99 17.75 -19.97
CA LYS A 409 3.84 18.39 -18.65
C LYS A 409 2.97 19.67 -18.64
N GLU A 410 2.62 20.23 -19.79
CA GLU A 410 2.10 21.59 -19.83
C GLU A 410 0.59 21.75 -20.08
N GLU A 411 -0.16 20.74 -20.54
CA GLU A 411 -1.55 20.92 -20.98
C GLU A 411 -2.64 20.10 -20.23
N VAL A 412 -2.27 19.09 -19.47
CA VAL A 412 -3.22 18.32 -18.63
C VAL A 412 -2.60 18.14 -17.25
N ASP A 413 -3.28 18.61 -16.23
CA ASP A 413 -2.87 18.38 -14.85
C ASP A 413 -2.87 16.86 -14.58
N ASP A 414 -1.69 16.27 -14.46
CA ASP A 414 -1.53 14.83 -14.22
C ASP A 414 -2.32 14.36 -12.99
N ILE A 415 -2.49 15.25 -12.00
CA ILE A 415 -3.23 14.97 -10.77
C ILE A 415 -4.72 14.83 -11.07
N ASP A 416 -5.30 15.73 -11.87
CA ASP A 416 -6.71 15.66 -12.23
C ASP A 416 -7.03 14.45 -13.11
N PHE A 417 -6.10 14.08 -14.01
CA PHE A 417 -6.23 12.88 -14.82
C PHE A 417 -6.19 11.59 -13.96
N ILE A 418 -5.25 11.49 -13.03
CA ILE A 418 -5.14 10.35 -12.12
C ILE A 418 -6.39 10.27 -11.24
N LYS A 419 -6.87 11.40 -10.72
CA LYS A 419 -8.09 11.51 -9.92
C LYS A 419 -9.31 11.00 -10.70
N LEU A 420 -9.51 11.51 -11.91
CA LEU A 420 -10.60 11.09 -12.78
C LEU A 420 -10.55 9.58 -13.06
N SER A 421 -9.37 9.07 -13.33
CA SER A 421 -9.16 7.64 -13.59
C SER A 421 -9.47 6.76 -12.37
N ALA A 422 -9.13 7.21 -11.17
CA ALA A 422 -9.44 6.49 -9.93
C ALA A 422 -10.95 6.49 -9.63
N GLN A 423 -11.61 7.64 -9.76
CA GLN A 423 -13.06 7.77 -9.60
C GLN A 423 -13.82 6.87 -10.59
N PHE A 424 -13.37 6.87 -11.84
CA PHE A 424 -13.93 6.02 -12.88
C PHE A 424 -13.77 4.54 -12.55
N GLY A 425 -12.59 4.11 -12.13
CA GLY A 425 -12.33 2.73 -11.69
C GLY A 425 -13.22 2.29 -10.52
N THR A 426 -13.44 3.17 -9.54
CA THR A 426 -14.33 2.88 -8.40
C THR A 426 -15.80 2.77 -8.84
N SER A 427 -16.25 3.63 -9.75
CA SER A 427 -17.62 3.56 -10.32
C SER A 427 -17.84 2.25 -11.08
N VAL A 428 -16.85 1.84 -11.90
CA VAL A 428 -16.88 0.54 -12.61
C VAL A 428 -16.99 -0.62 -11.63
N ARG A 429 -16.21 -0.61 -10.56
CA ARG A 429 -16.28 -1.66 -9.53
C ARG A 429 -17.69 -1.75 -8.94
N LYS A 430 -18.29 -0.63 -8.53
CA LYS A 430 -19.66 -0.61 -7.99
C LYS A 430 -20.69 -1.13 -8.98
N LEU A 431 -20.59 -0.74 -10.26
CA LEU A 431 -21.50 -1.24 -11.31
C LEU A 431 -21.37 -2.76 -11.49
N ILE A 432 -20.15 -3.29 -11.40
CA ILE A 432 -19.91 -4.74 -11.46
C ILE A 432 -20.54 -5.43 -10.24
N GLU A 433 -20.34 -4.90 -9.04
CA GLU A 433 -20.90 -5.44 -7.79
C GLU A 433 -22.44 -5.47 -7.83
N LEU A 434 -23.06 -4.42 -8.37
CA LEU A 434 -24.50 -4.32 -8.56
C LEU A 434 -25.01 -5.13 -9.74
N LYS A 435 -24.10 -5.74 -10.55
CA LYS A 435 -24.44 -6.44 -11.80
C LYS A 435 -25.23 -5.57 -12.78
N ALA A 436 -24.95 -4.27 -12.77
CA ALA A 436 -25.60 -3.29 -13.61
C ALA A 436 -25.28 -3.54 -15.10
N ASP A 437 -26.28 -3.36 -15.97
CA ASP A 437 -26.09 -3.42 -17.42
C ASP A 437 -25.69 -2.02 -17.93
N PHE A 438 -24.39 -1.78 -18.07
CA PHE A 438 -23.87 -0.51 -18.57
C PHE A 438 -23.15 -0.67 -19.91
N LYS A 439 -23.33 0.31 -20.79
CA LYS A 439 -22.68 0.34 -22.10
C LYS A 439 -21.30 0.96 -21.99
N ILE A 440 -20.30 0.24 -22.47
CA ILE A 440 -18.92 0.69 -22.51
C ILE A 440 -18.69 1.40 -23.85
N ASN A 441 -18.27 2.67 -23.80
CA ASN A 441 -17.99 3.46 -24.98
C ASN A 441 -16.58 3.12 -25.52
N ASN A 442 -16.48 2.81 -26.83
CA ASN A 442 -15.19 2.52 -27.47
C ASN A 442 -14.22 3.72 -27.46
N THR A 443 -14.72 4.93 -27.37
CA THR A 443 -13.88 6.13 -27.22
C THR A 443 -13.03 6.07 -25.96
N LEU A 444 -13.57 5.49 -24.90
CA LEU A 444 -12.85 5.29 -23.64
C LEU A 444 -11.70 4.31 -23.73
N VAL A 445 -11.72 3.36 -24.67
CA VAL A 445 -10.61 2.42 -24.87
C VAL A 445 -9.31 3.18 -25.13
N LYS A 446 -9.33 4.17 -26.01
CA LYS A 446 -8.15 4.99 -26.35
C LYS A 446 -7.65 5.77 -25.14
N TYR A 447 -8.60 6.33 -24.36
CA TYR A 447 -8.26 7.02 -23.11
C TYR A 447 -7.57 6.10 -22.10
N TRP A 448 -8.12 4.90 -21.86
CA TRP A 448 -7.52 3.96 -20.91
C TRP A 448 -6.20 3.38 -21.38
N LEU A 449 -6.03 3.15 -22.67
CA LEU A 449 -4.77 2.73 -23.25
C LEU A 449 -3.70 3.82 -23.12
N PHE A 450 -4.09 5.08 -23.31
CA PHE A 450 -3.21 6.22 -23.03
C PHE A 450 -2.83 6.29 -21.55
N ALA A 451 -3.81 6.21 -20.65
CA ALA A 451 -3.58 6.21 -19.22
C ALA A 451 -2.63 5.08 -18.80
N TYR A 452 -2.83 3.90 -19.36
CA TYR A 452 -1.99 2.74 -19.11
C TYR A 452 -0.53 2.98 -19.50
N ARG A 453 -0.29 3.64 -20.61
CA ARG A 453 1.06 3.97 -21.08
C ARG A 453 1.69 5.09 -20.26
N LYS A 454 0.96 6.16 -20.02
CA LYS A 454 1.47 7.33 -19.32
C LYS A 454 1.72 7.08 -17.84
N PHE A 455 0.80 6.38 -17.18
CA PHE A 455 0.82 6.13 -15.73
C PHE A 455 1.12 4.66 -15.42
N PHE A 456 2.20 4.15 -15.95
CA PHE A 456 2.60 2.74 -15.83
C PHE A 456 2.77 2.25 -14.37
N TRP A 457 2.86 3.15 -13.40
CA TRP A 457 2.86 2.84 -11.97
C TRP A 457 1.45 2.65 -11.37
N ARG A 458 0.39 2.97 -12.14
CA ARG A 458 -1.02 2.85 -11.78
C ARG A 458 -1.80 1.86 -12.64
N VAL A 459 -1.10 1.01 -13.36
CA VAL A 459 -1.71 0.09 -14.34
C VAL A 459 -2.72 -0.90 -13.76
N ASN A 460 -2.61 -1.22 -12.46
CA ASN A 460 -3.60 -2.03 -11.77
C ASN A 460 -5.01 -1.42 -11.87
N ASN A 461 -5.15 -0.11 -11.71
CA ASN A 461 -6.44 0.58 -11.79
C ASN A 461 -7.00 0.57 -13.22
N PHE A 462 -6.14 0.86 -14.21
CA PHE A 462 -6.56 0.94 -15.62
C PHE A 462 -6.82 -0.45 -16.23
N GLY A 463 -6.11 -1.47 -15.77
CA GLY A 463 -6.29 -2.84 -16.21
C GLY A 463 -7.69 -3.37 -15.96
N LEU A 464 -8.29 -3.02 -14.84
CA LEU A 464 -9.68 -3.33 -14.50
C LEU A 464 -10.65 -2.80 -15.55
N THR A 465 -10.55 -1.51 -15.88
CA THR A 465 -11.43 -0.86 -16.85
C THR A 465 -11.24 -1.44 -18.25
N LEU A 466 -10.00 -1.64 -18.70
CA LEU A 466 -9.70 -2.30 -19.96
C LEU A 466 -10.22 -3.75 -20.01
N GLY A 467 -10.25 -4.43 -18.87
CA GLY A 467 -10.79 -5.78 -18.74
C GLY A 467 -12.28 -5.90 -19.06
N LEU A 468 -13.05 -4.80 -19.00
CA LEU A 468 -14.46 -4.80 -19.36
C LEU A 468 -14.69 -4.86 -20.88
N TYR A 469 -13.72 -4.48 -21.69
CA TYR A 469 -13.80 -4.51 -23.16
C TYR A 469 -13.58 -5.92 -23.69
N LYS A 470 -14.59 -6.78 -23.50
CA LYS A 470 -14.53 -8.20 -23.89
C LYS A 470 -14.30 -8.37 -25.40
N ASN A 471 -13.29 -9.18 -25.73
CA ASN A 471 -12.92 -9.51 -27.13
C ASN A 471 -12.67 -8.28 -28.03
N ASN A 472 -12.33 -7.12 -27.46
CA ASN A 472 -11.97 -5.95 -28.23
C ASN A 472 -10.56 -6.11 -28.83
N GLN A 473 -10.46 -6.12 -30.17
CA GLN A 473 -9.21 -6.37 -30.86
C GLN A 473 -8.20 -5.23 -30.72
N GLU A 474 -8.65 -3.99 -30.58
CA GLU A 474 -7.78 -2.83 -30.32
C GLU A 474 -7.10 -2.97 -28.96
N VAL A 475 -7.88 -3.27 -27.89
CA VAL A 475 -7.34 -3.55 -26.56
C VAL A 475 -6.33 -4.69 -26.61
N LYS A 476 -6.66 -5.79 -27.29
CA LYS A 476 -5.76 -6.95 -27.41
C LYS A 476 -4.44 -6.58 -28.07
N ASN A 477 -4.49 -5.90 -29.19
CA ASN A 477 -3.32 -5.52 -29.96
C ASN A 477 -2.42 -4.56 -29.18
N GLU A 478 -3.01 -3.52 -28.59
CA GLU A 478 -2.27 -2.51 -27.85
C GLU A 478 -1.63 -3.06 -26.56
N LEU A 479 -2.35 -3.89 -25.81
CA LEU A 479 -1.78 -4.54 -24.63
C LEU A 479 -0.65 -5.52 -25.02
N LEU A 480 -0.78 -6.23 -26.14
CA LEU A 480 0.31 -7.06 -26.66
C LEU A 480 1.55 -6.25 -27.05
N VAL A 481 1.36 -5.09 -27.66
CA VAL A 481 2.45 -4.15 -27.95
C VAL A 481 3.14 -3.73 -26.65
N LEU A 482 2.38 -3.36 -25.61
CA LEU A 482 2.93 -2.99 -24.31
C LEU A 482 3.74 -4.12 -23.65
N VAL A 483 3.28 -5.37 -23.78
CA VAL A 483 4.00 -6.54 -23.24
C VAL A 483 5.32 -6.79 -23.98
N LYS A 484 5.36 -6.53 -25.31
CA LYS A 484 6.51 -6.86 -26.19
C LYS A 484 7.51 -5.72 -26.39
N SER A 485 7.13 -4.46 -26.07
CA SER A 485 7.91 -3.27 -26.44
C SER A 485 8.59 -2.56 -25.24
N ASP A 486 8.62 -1.26 -25.27
CA ASP A 486 9.37 -0.35 -24.38
C ASP A 486 9.05 -0.49 -22.89
N PHE A 487 7.90 -1.06 -22.52
CA PHE A 487 7.53 -1.39 -21.13
C PHE A 487 8.21 -2.67 -20.61
N ILE A 488 9.08 -3.28 -21.39
CA ILE A 488 9.85 -4.49 -21.00
C ILE A 488 10.61 -4.29 -19.68
N LEU A 489 10.98 -3.03 -19.36
CA LEU A 489 11.69 -2.66 -18.15
C LEU A 489 10.81 -2.72 -16.88
N TYR A 490 9.49 -2.66 -17.03
CA TYR A 490 8.56 -2.63 -15.89
C TYR A 490 7.74 -3.92 -15.83
N GLU A 491 8.26 -4.90 -15.10
CA GLU A 491 7.58 -6.20 -14.90
C GLU A 491 6.16 -6.04 -14.34
N TRP A 492 5.92 -5.01 -13.51
CA TRP A 492 4.61 -4.65 -12.98
C TRP A 492 3.59 -4.33 -14.08
N ALA A 493 3.95 -3.45 -15.01
CA ALA A 493 3.06 -3.09 -16.11
C ALA A 493 2.77 -4.29 -17.03
N ARG A 494 3.78 -5.11 -17.32
CA ARG A 494 3.64 -6.32 -18.13
C ARG A 494 2.77 -7.38 -17.45
N TYR A 495 2.95 -7.57 -16.14
CA TYR A 495 2.11 -8.45 -15.33
C TYR A 495 0.63 -8.08 -15.48
N PHE A 496 0.26 -6.81 -15.26
CA PHE A 496 -1.12 -6.37 -15.36
C PHE A 496 -1.65 -6.37 -16.80
N ALA A 497 -0.83 -6.08 -17.81
CA ALA A 497 -1.23 -6.19 -19.21
C ALA A 497 -1.65 -7.63 -19.56
N ILE A 498 -0.87 -8.62 -19.15
CA ILE A 498 -1.17 -10.03 -19.36
C ILE A 498 -2.40 -10.46 -18.55
N GLN A 499 -2.55 -9.99 -17.31
CA GLN A 499 -3.75 -10.26 -16.49
C GLN A 499 -5.00 -9.69 -17.18
N THR A 500 -4.94 -8.44 -17.65
CA THR A 500 -6.05 -7.79 -18.36
C THR A 500 -6.40 -8.55 -19.64
N LEU A 501 -5.41 -8.99 -20.41
CA LEU A 501 -5.60 -9.84 -21.59
C LEU A 501 -6.28 -11.16 -21.22
N SER A 502 -5.74 -11.86 -20.22
CA SER A 502 -6.31 -13.12 -19.73
C SER A 502 -7.77 -13.01 -19.36
N PHE A 503 -8.14 -11.86 -18.81
CA PHE A 503 -9.47 -11.59 -18.32
C PHE A 503 -10.45 -11.15 -19.40
N SER A 504 -10.01 -10.32 -20.35
CA SER A 504 -10.89 -9.67 -21.35
C SER A 504 -10.98 -10.40 -22.68
N GLN A 505 -10.03 -11.27 -23.03
CA GLN A 505 -9.91 -11.84 -24.37
C GLN A 505 -10.15 -13.34 -24.42
N VAL A 506 -10.58 -13.83 -25.57
CA VAL A 506 -10.60 -15.25 -25.91
C VAL A 506 -9.39 -15.56 -26.77
N PHE A 507 -8.79 -16.74 -26.55
CA PHE A 507 -7.58 -17.17 -27.23
C PHE A 507 -7.81 -18.48 -27.99
N THR A 508 -7.21 -18.58 -29.17
CA THR A 508 -7.12 -19.85 -29.89
C THR A 508 -5.96 -20.68 -29.35
N ASP A 509 -6.04 -22.00 -29.46
CA ASP A 509 -4.94 -22.91 -29.09
C ASP A 509 -3.63 -22.57 -29.85
N LYS A 510 -3.75 -22.03 -31.06
CA LYS A 510 -2.60 -21.60 -31.84
C LYS A 510 -1.90 -20.40 -31.23
N GLU A 511 -2.65 -19.35 -30.86
CA GLU A 511 -2.11 -18.16 -30.18
C GLU A 511 -1.46 -18.53 -28.83
N LEU A 512 -2.14 -19.37 -28.03
CA LEU A 512 -1.59 -19.80 -26.74
C LEU A 512 -0.22 -20.49 -26.89
N ARG A 513 -0.05 -21.33 -27.92
CA ARG A 513 1.20 -22.08 -28.13
C ARG A 513 2.28 -21.25 -28.81
N GLN A 514 1.93 -20.49 -29.84
CA GLN A 514 2.91 -19.80 -30.68
C GLN A 514 3.36 -18.47 -30.12
N ASP A 515 2.45 -17.74 -29.46
CA ASP A 515 2.75 -16.41 -28.92
C ASP A 515 3.03 -16.45 -27.41
N TYR A 516 2.07 -16.88 -26.62
CA TYR A 516 2.17 -16.75 -25.15
C TYR A 516 3.08 -17.81 -24.51
N PHE A 517 3.11 -19.04 -25.02
CA PHE A 517 4.03 -20.05 -24.50
C PHE A 517 5.48 -19.75 -24.89
N LYS A 518 5.71 -19.22 -26.09
CA LYS A 518 7.02 -18.72 -26.48
C LYS A 518 7.46 -17.56 -25.58
N MET A 519 6.56 -16.61 -25.33
CA MET A 519 6.81 -15.50 -24.40
C MET A 519 7.17 -16.01 -23.00
N LEU A 520 6.45 -17.04 -22.49
CA LEU A 520 6.77 -17.65 -21.20
C LEU A 520 8.19 -18.25 -21.15
N GLN A 521 8.65 -18.86 -22.27
CA GLN A 521 9.98 -19.47 -22.34
C GLN A 521 11.10 -18.42 -22.37
N GLU A 522 10.84 -17.25 -22.94
CA GLU A 522 11.78 -16.13 -23.09
C GLU A 522 11.73 -15.16 -21.90
N GLU A 523 10.72 -15.28 -21.03
CA GLU A 523 10.49 -14.37 -19.90
C GLU A 523 11.46 -14.65 -18.75
N GLU A 524 12.05 -13.59 -18.19
CA GLU A 524 12.96 -13.65 -17.05
C GLU A 524 12.26 -13.31 -15.72
N SER A 525 11.24 -12.45 -15.75
CA SER A 525 10.54 -12.01 -14.56
C SER A 525 9.58 -13.08 -14.02
N ASP A 526 9.82 -13.54 -12.80
CA ASP A 526 8.93 -14.46 -12.10
C ASP A 526 7.51 -13.90 -11.92
N LEU A 527 7.38 -12.58 -11.69
CA LEU A 527 6.09 -11.90 -11.60
C LEU A 527 5.31 -12.03 -12.91
N VAL A 528 5.96 -11.76 -14.04
CA VAL A 528 5.33 -11.85 -15.36
C VAL A 528 5.03 -13.31 -15.72
N LYS A 529 5.92 -14.25 -15.39
CA LYS A 529 5.67 -15.69 -15.57
C LYS A 529 4.41 -16.15 -14.85
N ILE A 530 4.13 -15.63 -13.62
CA ILE A 530 2.89 -15.95 -12.91
C ILE A 530 1.67 -15.62 -13.76
N SER A 531 1.63 -14.43 -14.35
CA SER A 531 0.51 -14.02 -15.21
C SER A 531 0.40 -14.84 -16.48
N LEU A 532 1.52 -15.18 -17.11
CA LEU A 532 1.56 -16.03 -18.31
C LEU A 532 1.09 -17.46 -18.01
N TYR A 533 1.54 -18.07 -16.93
CA TYR A 533 1.05 -19.38 -16.52
C TYR A 533 -0.47 -19.38 -16.26
N ARG A 534 -0.98 -18.35 -15.54
CA ARG A 534 -2.43 -18.21 -15.30
C ARG A 534 -3.21 -18.08 -16.60
N LEU A 535 -2.75 -17.24 -17.53
CA LEU A 535 -3.35 -17.10 -18.84
C LEU A 535 -3.36 -18.45 -19.60
N LEU A 536 -2.22 -19.12 -19.67
CA LEU A 536 -2.07 -20.36 -20.42
C LEU A 536 -2.89 -21.52 -19.84
N PHE A 537 -2.88 -21.70 -18.52
CA PHE A 537 -3.70 -22.74 -17.85
C PHE A 537 -5.19 -22.41 -17.89
N GLY A 538 -5.56 -21.14 -17.72
CA GLY A 538 -6.96 -20.70 -17.68
C GLY A 538 -7.68 -20.81 -19.02
N HIS A 539 -6.97 -20.58 -20.11
CA HIS A 539 -7.58 -20.56 -21.46
C HIS A 539 -7.34 -21.83 -22.30
N SER A 540 -6.38 -22.68 -21.94
CA SER A 540 -6.13 -23.90 -22.71
C SER A 540 -7.14 -25.00 -22.36
N ASN A 541 -7.76 -25.56 -23.40
CA ASN A 541 -8.58 -26.78 -23.31
C ASN A 541 -7.81 -28.05 -23.70
N ASN A 542 -6.55 -27.94 -24.08
CA ASN A 542 -5.74 -29.06 -24.57
C ASN A 542 -4.93 -29.70 -23.44
N GLU A 543 -5.30 -30.91 -23.03
CA GLU A 543 -4.66 -31.61 -21.91
C GLU A 543 -3.18 -31.96 -22.16
N GLN A 544 -2.77 -32.22 -23.41
CA GLN A 544 -1.36 -32.45 -23.72
C GLN A 544 -0.53 -31.17 -23.56
N PHE A 545 -1.12 -30.04 -23.92
CA PHE A 545 -0.47 -28.75 -23.70
C PHE A 545 -0.41 -28.38 -22.22
N LYS A 546 -1.47 -28.62 -21.44
CA LYS A 546 -1.43 -28.46 -19.99
C LYS A 546 -0.36 -29.35 -19.33
N ALA A 547 -0.18 -30.58 -19.82
CA ALA A 547 0.91 -31.44 -19.35
C ALA A 547 2.29 -30.86 -19.66
N THR A 548 2.44 -30.22 -20.82
CA THR A 548 3.68 -29.50 -21.18
C THR A 548 3.92 -28.31 -20.25
N LEU A 549 2.89 -27.52 -19.95
CA LEU A 549 2.97 -26.39 -19.00
C LEU A 549 3.35 -26.87 -17.59
N LYS A 550 2.78 -27.98 -17.12
CA LYS A 550 3.15 -28.57 -15.82
C LYS A 550 4.62 -28.98 -15.78
N LYS A 551 5.14 -29.58 -16.84
CA LYS A 551 6.58 -29.94 -16.96
C LYS A 551 7.47 -28.69 -16.97
N GLN A 552 7.05 -27.63 -17.66
CA GLN A 552 7.77 -26.36 -17.66
C GLN A 552 7.79 -25.73 -16.26
N LEU A 553 6.64 -25.69 -15.59
CA LEU A 553 6.51 -25.15 -14.23
C LEU A 553 7.40 -25.90 -13.21
N GLN A 554 7.56 -27.23 -13.37
CA GLN A 554 8.43 -28.02 -12.48
C GLN A 554 9.90 -27.58 -12.58
N LYS A 555 10.35 -27.10 -13.75
CA LYS A 555 11.72 -26.64 -13.98
C LYS A 555 12.01 -25.25 -13.40
N GLU A 556 10.97 -24.47 -13.13
CA GLU A 556 11.17 -23.13 -12.56
C GLU A 556 11.82 -23.24 -11.17
N SER A 557 12.66 -22.28 -10.82
CA SER A 557 13.37 -22.26 -9.55
C SER A 557 12.52 -21.65 -8.42
N ASN A 558 11.61 -20.74 -8.75
CA ASN A 558 10.83 -19.99 -7.78
C ASN A 558 9.71 -20.83 -7.16
N GLN A 559 9.86 -21.13 -5.87
CA GLN A 559 8.89 -21.97 -5.13
C GLN A 559 7.56 -21.26 -4.90
N TYR A 560 7.58 -19.95 -4.64
CA TYR A 560 6.36 -19.16 -4.44
C TYR A 560 5.48 -19.15 -5.70
N MET A 561 6.08 -18.92 -6.86
CA MET A 561 5.39 -19.00 -8.14
C MET A 561 4.73 -20.38 -8.34
N LYS A 562 5.44 -21.48 -8.03
CA LYS A 562 4.87 -22.84 -8.14
C LYS A 562 3.63 -23.03 -7.26
N ILE A 563 3.68 -22.52 -6.02
CA ILE A 563 2.56 -22.58 -5.07
C ILE A 563 1.36 -21.80 -5.61
N LEU A 564 1.58 -20.55 -6.07
CA LEU A 564 0.50 -19.72 -6.63
C LEU A 564 -0.15 -20.35 -7.86
N ILE A 565 0.63 -20.95 -8.76
CA ILE A 565 0.09 -21.59 -9.96
C ILE A 565 -0.60 -22.92 -9.63
N ALA A 566 -0.12 -23.67 -8.65
CA ALA A 566 -0.79 -24.90 -8.19
C ALA A 566 -2.15 -24.58 -7.56
N ASP A 567 -2.23 -23.52 -6.73
CA ASP A 567 -3.49 -23.06 -6.14
C ASP A 567 -4.48 -22.58 -7.22
N PHE A 568 -4.00 -21.76 -8.16
CA PHE A 568 -4.81 -21.32 -9.30
C PHE A 568 -5.38 -22.51 -10.08
N ASN A 569 -4.55 -23.48 -10.43
CA ASN A 569 -4.98 -24.66 -11.18
C ASN A 569 -6.01 -25.51 -10.42
N LYS A 570 -5.93 -25.56 -9.08
CA LYS A 570 -6.89 -26.28 -8.26
C LYS A 570 -8.27 -25.59 -8.22
N ASN A 571 -8.28 -24.28 -8.16
CA ASN A 571 -9.48 -23.50 -7.88
C ASN A 571 -10.17 -22.96 -9.16
N HIS A 572 -9.44 -22.80 -10.27
CA HIS A 572 -9.92 -22.10 -11.47
C HIS A 572 -9.91 -22.93 -12.76
N LEU A 573 -9.51 -24.19 -12.72
CA LEU A 573 -9.53 -25.06 -13.92
C LEU A 573 -10.96 -25.24 -14.44
N GLY A 574 -11.23 -24.70 -15.65
CA GLY A 574 -12.50 -24.86 -16.36
C GLY A 574 -13.55 -23.79 -16.11
N LYS A 575 -13.28 -22.80 -15.28
CA LYS A 575 -14.08 -21.58 -15.15
C LYS A 575 -13.31 -20.44 -15.80
N GLY A 576 -13.93 -19.72 -16.73
CA GLY A 576 -13.37 -18.43 -17.18
C GLY A 576 -13.13 -17.56 -15.96
N ILE A 577 -12.02 -16.83 -15.93
CA ILE A 577 -11.71 -15.91 -14.81
C ILE A 577 -12.82 -14.86 -14.77
N ASP A 578 -13.63 -14.85 -13.72
CA ASP A 578 -14.63 -13.81 -13.49
C ASP A 578 -13.93 -12.52 -13.07
N ILE A 579 -14.50 -11.37 -13.43
CA ILE A 579 -13.94 -10.07 -13.09
C ILE A 579 -13.92 -9.82 -11.57
N VAL A 580 -14.92 -10.32 -10.87
CA VAL A 580 -15.00 -10.22 -9.41
C VAL A 580 -13.89 -11.09 -8.77
N GLU A 581 -13.67 -12.31 -9.30
CA GLU A 581 -12.56 -13.17 -8.87
C GLU A 581 -11.20 -12.53 -9.21
N PHE A 582 -11.09 -11.82 -10.34
CA PHE A 582 -9.88 -11.08 -10.71
C PHE A 582 -9.63 -9.91 -9.75
N ILE A 583 -10.64 -9.10 -9.45
CA ILE A 583 -10.57 -8.00 -8.48
C ILE A 583 -10.12 -8.53 -7.11
N ASN A 584 -10.76 -9.59 -6.63
CA ASN A 584 -10.44 -10.22 -5.35
C ASN A 584 -9.08 -10.95 -5.35
N SER A 585 -8.58 -11.38 -6.52
CA SER A 585 -7.29 -12.06 -6.65
C SER A 585 -6.11 -11.10 -6.76
N ILE A 586 -6.36 -9.85 -7.14
CA ILE A 586 -5.31 -8.85 -7.27
C ILE A 586 -4.75 -8.48 -5.90
N GLY A 587 -5.56 -8.51 -4.83
CA GLY A 587 -5.13 -8.36 -3.43
C GLY A 587 -4.16 -7.18 -3.21
N LEU A 588 -4.43 -6.06 -3.90
CA LEU A 588 -3.54 -4.90 -3.98
C LEU A 588 -4.30 -3.63 -3.66
#